data_58ebbf6e23c5e5a550cbfcec7d3963ae
#
_entry.id   58ebbf6e23c5e5a550cbfcec7d3963ae
#
_cell.length_a   1.000
_cell.length_b   1.000
_cell.length_c   1.000
_cell.angle_alpha   90.00
_cell.angle_beta   90.00
_cell.angle_gamma   90.00
#
_symmetry.space_group_name_H-M   'P 1'
#
loop_
_entity.id
_entity.type
_entity.pdbx_description
1 polymer ?
#
loop_
_entity_poly.entity_id
_entity_poly.type
_entity_poly.pdbx_seq_one_letter_code
_entity_poly.pdbx_strand_id
1 'polypeptide(L)'
;MDKKAIPFDKLKFYYGIPHSHTSLSTGKSSPYESLEHARSNGLDFLIITDHNKYLSETIKEKNKEISKWEYLNKCINKFNKKHSDFLALCGFEAKSTTLGHLNILCPNTFFTGIIPDIKYLLLWLINDHTALLSINHPKNSIAKKIEFTPILDKLLCSIEVGNGIPPSTYTRYDSQFFSLLDKGFKLGAINSQDNHKLNQGDSENLTCVISHKLNKNTLLDAFKNRHIFSTESKTLKMLFSLNSTFMGGTITVDSSSKISLYLQVEDNINKISKVQFLTNLGKIIKEIKDIDLHNVKYIFEKEVSLNETWFVAKVYLNNNKEAMSSPIFVNYE
;
A
#
# COMPACT_ATOMS: atom_id res chain seq x y z
N MET A 1 -17.75 18.63 16.23
CA MET A 1 -18.70 17.65 15.63
C MET A 1 -18.02 16.29 15.70
N ASP A 2 -18.50 15.44 16.57
CA ASP A 2 -18.01 14.06 16.70
C ASP A 2 -18.20 13.33 15.37
N LYS A 3 -17.12 13.12 14.62
CA LYS A 3 -17.13 12.17 13.52
C LYS A 3 -17.31 10.78 14.12
N LYS A 4 -18.56 10.31 14.18
CA LYS A 4 -18.86 8.93 14.59
C LYS A 4 -17.96 8.01 13.77
N ALA A 5 -17.24 7.13 14.46
CA ALA A 5 -16.46 6.07 13.81
C ALA A 5 -17.38 5.32 12.82
N ILE A 6 -16.91 5.12 11.60
CA ILE A 6 -17.69 4.42 10.57
C ILE A 6 -17.85 2.98 11.07
N PRO A 7 -19.10 2.47 11.24
CA PRO A 7 -19.31 1.11 11.68
C PRO A 7 -18.62 0.10 10.78
N PHE A 8 -18.02 -0.94 11.35
CA PHE A 8 -17.27 -1.97 10.65
C PHE A 8 -18.07 -2.63 9.50
N ASP A 9 -19.36 -2.84 9.72
CA ASP A 9 -20.32 -3.43 8.78
C ASP A 9 -20.60 -2.56 7.54
N LYS A 10 -20.26 -1.27 7.58
CA LYS A 10 -20.42 -0.33 6.45
C LYS A 10 -19.16 -0.16 5.61
N LEU A 11 -18.04 -0.70 6.06
CA LEU A 11 -16.77 -0.66 5.33
C LEU A 11 -16.64 -1.89 4.44
N LYS A 12 -16.08 -1.68 3.25
CA LYS A 12 -15.71 -2.76 2.33
C LYS A 12 -14.20 -2.83 2.24
N PHE A 13 -13.71 -4.06 2.12
CA PHE A 13 -12.30 -4.41 2.07
C PHE A 13 -12.02 -4.98 0.68
N TYR A 14 -11.06 -4.39 -0.03
CA TYR A 14 -10.71 -4.75 -1.39
C TYR A 14 -9.24 -5.14 -1.45
N TYR A 15 -8.96 -6.33 -1.98
CA TYR A 15 -7.61 -6.93 -1.97
C TYR A 15 -7.02 -6.91 -3.37
N GLY A 16 -5.77 -6.48 -3.48
CA GLY A 16 -5.11 -6.45 -4.78
C GLY A 16 -3.62 -6.18 -4.69
N ILE A 17 -3.02 -5.99 -5.86
CA ILE A 17 -1.59 -5.84 -6.04
C ILE A 17 -1.31 -4.46 -6.63
N PRO A 18 -0.60 -3.56 -5.91
CA PRO A 18 -0.26 -2.23 -6.43
C PRO A 18 1.06 -2.18 -7.23
N HIS A 19 1.77 -3.31 -7.42
CA HIS A 19 3.04 -3.40 -8.14
C HIS A 19 3.14 -4.71 -8.90
N SER A 20 3.14 -4.64 -10.23
CA SER A 20 3.21 -5.80 -11.12
C SER A 20 3.74 -5.40 -12.50
N HIS A 21 4.53 -6.27 -13.13
CA HIS A 21 5.10 -6.08 -14.46
C HIS A 21 4.48 -7.00 -15.50
N THR A 22 4.48 -6.55 -16.75
CA THR A 22 4.00 -7.30 -17.90
C THR A 22 5.07 -7.41 -18.99
N SER A 23 4.72 -8.04 -20.10
CA SER A 23 5.59 -8.12 -21.30
C SER A 23 5.84 -6.76 -21.99
N LEU A 24 5.21 -5.70 -21.50
CA LEU A 24 5.51 -4.34 -21.94
C LEU A 24 6.85 -3.84 -21.37
N SER A 25 7.32 -4.45 -20.26
CA SER A 25 8.66 -4.19 -19.71
C SER A 25 9.45 -5.48 -19.49
N THR A 26 9.50 -5.98 -18.29
CA THR A 26 10.33 -7.12 -17.84
C THR A 26 9.54 -8.37 -17.47
N GLY A 27 8.21 -8.27 -17.42
CA GLY A 27 7.34 -9.40 -17.18
C GLY A 27 7.18 -10.30 -18.42
N LYS A 28 6.58 -11.48 -18.24
CA LYS A 28 6.40 -12.48 -19.30
C LYS A 28 4.97 -12.55 -19.85
N SER A 29 3.98 -12.16 -19.06
CA SER A 29 2.57 -12.17 -19.47
C SER A 29 2.14 -10.85 -20.07
N SER A 30 1.23 -10.87 -21.03
CA SER A 30 0.61 -9.66 -21.55
C SER A 30 -0.22 -8.95 -20.46
N PRO A 31 -0.51 -7.64 -20.61
CA PRO A 31 -1.39 -6.93 -19.67
C PRO A 31 -2.75 -7.63 -19.48
N TYR A 32 -3.35 -8.12 -20.58
CA TYR A 32 -4.66 -8.76 -20.50
C TYR A 32 -4.61 -10.09 -19.73
N GLU A 33 -3.60 -10.94 -19.98
CA GLU A 33 -3.40 -12.20 -19.25
C GLU A 33 -3.17 -11.95 -17.77
N SER A 34 -2.36 -10.95 -17.41
CA SER A 34 -2.09 -10.58 -16.03
C SER A 34 -3.35 -10.13 -15.29
N LEU A 35 -4.18 -9.31 -15.93
CA LEU A 35 -5.46 -8.85 -15.37
C LEU A 35 -6.45 -10.00 -15.19
N GLU A 36 -6.62 -10.88 -16.20
CA GLU A 36 -7.53 -12.02 -16.12
C GLU A 36 -7.07 -13.02 -15.06
N HIS A 37 -5.77 -13.25 -14.94
CA HIS A 37 -5.20 -14.13 -13.90
C HIS A 37 -5.45 -13.59 -12.49
N ALA A 38 -5.18 -12.30 -12.26
CA ALA A 38 -5.45 -11.64 -10.99
C ALA A 38 -6.93 -11.71 -10.60
N ARG A 39 -7.82 -11.41 -11.56
CA ARG A 39 -9.27 -11.50 -11.38
C ARG A 39 -9.72 -12.95 -11.07
N SER A 40 -9.22 -13.94 -11.81
CA SER A 40 -9.52 -15.36 -11.61
C SER A 40 -9.06 -15.88 -10.24
N ASN A 41 -7.99 -15.29 -9.68
CA ASN A 41 -7.52 -15.56 -8.33
C ASN A 41 -8.33 -14.84 -7.23
N GLY A 42 -9.42 -14.14 -7.62
CA GLY A 42 -10.34 -13.48 -6.68
C GLY A 42 -9.79 -12.18 -6.10
N LEU A 43 -8.87 -11.52 -6.79
CA LEU A 43 -8.46 -10.17 -6.42
C LEU A 43 -9.51 -9.15 -6.89
N ASP A 44 -9.57 -8.02 -6.18
CA ASP A 44 -10.49 -6.92 -6.52
C ASP A 44 -9.84 -5.90 -7.45
N PHE A 45 -8.50 -5.75 -7.39
CA PHE A 45 -7.77 -4.82 -8.26
C PHE A 45 -6.35 -5.27 -8.58
N LEU A 46 -5.84 -4.78 -9.70
CA LEU A 46 -4.43 -4.86 -10.08
C LEU A 46 -3.98 -3.52 -10.66
N ILE A 47 -2.83 -2.99 -10.18
CA ILE A 47 -2.15 -1.86 -10.80
C ILE A 47 -0.92 -2.40 -11.54
N ILE A 48 -0.93 -2.31 -12.87
CA ILE A 48 0.23 -2.63 -13.70
C ILE A 48 1.19 -1.45 -13.67
N THR A 49 2.44 -1.71 -13.29
CA THR A 49 3.48 -0.69 -13.08
C THR A 49 4.75 -1.03 -13.85
N ASP A 50 4.63 -1.28 -15.14
CA ASP A 50 5.76 -1.57 -16.01
C ASP A 50 6.83 -0.47 -15.92
N HIS A 51 8.11 -0.85 -16.05
CA HIS A 51 9.22 0.10 -15.99
C HIS A 51 9.10 1.21 -17.02
N ASN A 52 9.20 2.45 -16.60
CA ASN A 52 8.98 3.66 -17.40
C ASN A 52 9.88 3.74 -18.64
N LYS A 53 11.08 3.20 -18.59
CA LYS A 53 12.05 3.24 -19.71
C LYS A 53 11.57 2.53 -20.98
N TYR A 54 10.63 1.56 -20.83
CA TYR A 54 10.10 0.79 -21.97
C TYR A 54 8.80 1.37 -22.53
N LEU A 55 8.11 2.24 -21.80
CA LEU A 55 6.75 2.66 -22.12
C LEU A 55 6.65 3.58 -23.35
N SER A 56 7.76 4.21 -23.76
CA SER A 56 7.86 4.99 -25.01
C SER A 56 8.12 4.14 -26.27
N GLU A 57 8.55 2.88 -26.11
CA GLU A 57 8.74 1.98 -27.24
C GLU A 57 7.41 1.74 -27.96
N THR A 58 7.47 1.62 -29.30
CA THR A 58 6.29 1.41 -30.12
C THR A 58 6.01 -0.07 -30.34
N ILE A 59 4.74 -0.38 -30.50
CA ILE A 59 4.24 -1.69 -30.91
C ILE A 59 3.21 -1.51 -32.04
N LYS A 60 3.12 -2.49 -32.91
CA LYS A 60 2.08 -2.51 -33.96
C LYS A 60 0.76 -3.00 -33.34
N GLU A 61 -0.25 -2.16 -33.39
CA GLU A 61 -1.63 -2.54 -33.10
C GLU A 61 -2.44 -2.37 -34.40
N LYS A 62 -2.84 -3.50 -35.01
CA LYS A 62 -3.47 -3.52 -36.35
C LYS A 62 -2.50 -2.86 -37.38
N ASN A 63 -2.90 -1.71 -37.94
CA ASN A 63 -2.12 -0.98 -38.95
C ASN A 63 -1.50 0.32 -38.42
N LYS A 64 -1.43 0.50 -37.08
CA LYS A 64 -0.87 1.70 -36.46
C LYS A 64 0.25 1.35 -35.51
N GLU A 65 1.26 2.18 -35.44
CA GLU A 65 2.27 2.16 -34.37
C GLU A 65 1.77 3.04 -33.24
N ILE A 66 1.77 2.48 -32.02
CA ILE A 66 1.40 3.18 -30.80
C ILE A 66 2.44 2.88 -29.73
N SER A 67 2.58 3.77 -28.74
CA SER A 67 3.46 3.52 -27.61
C SER A 67 2.92 2.39 -26.73
N LYS A 68 3.84 1.71 -26.03
CA LYS A 68 3.44 0.70 -25.02
C LYS A 68 2.55 1.31 -23.93
N TRP A 69 2.76 2.58 -23.55
CA TRP A 69 1.89 3.30 -22.62
C TRP A 69 0.47 3.44 -23.17
N GLU A 70 0.33 3.85 -24.42
CA GLU A 70 -1.00 3.95 -25.05
C GLU A 70 -1.68 2.59 -25.14
N TYR A 71 -0.94 1.55 -25.50
CA TYR A 71 -1.45 0.18 -25.55
C TYR A 71 -1.91 -0.31 -24.18
N LEU A 72 -1.12 -0.09 -23.11
CA LEU A 72 -1.49 -0.44 -21.74
C LEU A 72 -2.81 0.23 -21.35
N ASN A 73 -2.95 1.54 -21.58
CA ASN A 73 -4.17 2.27 -21.28
C ASN A 73 -5.39 1.73 -22.05
N LYS A 74 -5.21 1.35 -23.33
CA LYS A 74 -6.27 0.69 -24.11
C LYS A 74 -6.68 -0.66 -23.50
N CYS A 75 -5.70 -1.47 -23.07
CA CYS A 75 -5.96 -2.75 -22.41
C CYS A 75 -6.76 -2.54 -21.11
N ILE A 76 -6.32 -1.63 -20.24
CA ILE A 76 -7.00 -1.28 -18.98
C ILE A 76 -8.45 -0.83 -19.23
N ASN A 77 -8.65 0.10 -20.15
CA ASN A 77 -9.98 0.62 -20.47
C ASN A 77 -10.90 -0.46 -21.03
N LYS A 78 -10.40 -1.32 -21.91
CA LYS A 78 -11.15 -2.44 -22.45
C LYS A 78 -11.50 -3.46 -21.38
N PHE A 79 -10.57 -3.77 -20.48
CA PHE A 79 -10.78 -4.71 -19.38
C PHE A 79 -11.85 -4.21 -18.41
N ASN A 80 -11.75 -2.96 -17.96
CA ASN A 80 -12.73 -2.34 -17.05
C ASN A 80 -14.14 -2.23 -17.66
N LYS A 81 -14.26 -2.06 -18.99
CA LYS A 81 -15.55 -2.08 -19.66
C LYS A 81 -16.20 -3.47 -19.67
N LYS A 82 -15.39 -4.52 -19.69
CA LYS A 82 -15.85 -5.91 -19.75
C LYS A 82 -16.16 -6.48 -18.35
N HIS A 83 -15.43 -6.05 -17.32
CA HIS A 83 -15.46 -6.62 -15.99
C HIS A 83 -15.78 -5.54 -14.94
N SER A 84 -17.00 -5.55 -14.40
CA SER A 84 -17.46 -4.61 -13.37
C SER A 84 -17.10 -5.05 -11.95
N ASP A 85 -16.67 -6.29 -11.78
CA ASP A 85 -16.30 -6.96 -10.54
C ASP A 85 -14.81 -6.81 -10.19
N PHE A 86 -14.01 -6.20 -11.08
CA PHE A 86 -12.58 -6.03 -10.94
C PHE A 86 -12.14 -4.63 -11.40
N LEU A 87 -11.16 -4.04 -10.72
CA LEU A 87 -10.61 -2.74 -11.09
C LEU A 87 -9.18 -2.88 -11.64
N ALA A 88 -9.03 -2.75 -12.95
CA ALA A 88 -7.74 -2.65 -13.62
C ALA A 88 -7.24 -1.20 -13.63
N LEU A 89 -5.98 -0.99 -13.26
CA LEU A 89 -5.33 0.32 -13.24
C LEU A 89 -3.93 0.23 -13.83
N CYS A 90 -3.40 1.35 -14.28
CA CYS A 90 -2.01 1.47 -14.69
C CYS A 90 -1.27 2.55 -13.92
N GLY A 91 0.00 2.35 -13.82
CA GLY A 91 1.01 3.25 -13.34
C GLY A 91 2.32 2.89 -14.03
N PHE A 92 3.42 3.25 -13.43
CA PHE A 92 4.73 2.81 -13.87
C PHE A 92 5.74 2.83 -12.73
N GLU A 93 6.74 1.96 -12.82
CA GLU A 93 7.87 1.99 -11.92
C GLU A 93 9.01 2.81 -12.52
N ALA A 94 9.52 3.77 -11.75
CA ALA A 94 10.67 4.60 -12.08
C ALA A 94 11.77 4.46 -11.04
N LYS A 95 13.03 4.48 -11.49
CA LYS A 95 14.19 4.50 -10.60
C LYS A 95 14.52 5.94 -10.20
N SER A 96 14.74 6.16 -8.90
CA SER A 96 15.28 7.40 -8.35
C SER A 96 16.66 7.15 -7.74
N THR A 97 17.58 8.11 -7.90
CA THR A 97 18.93 8.03 -7.29
C THR A 97 18.87 8.14 -5.77
N THR A 98 17.89 8.88 -5.24
CA THR A 98 17.74 9.17 -3.81
C THR A 98 16.72 8.29 -3.10
N LEU A 99 15.62 7.93 -3.79
CA LEU A 99 14.48 7.23 -3.19
C LEU A 99 14.42 5.73 -3.55
N GLY A 100 15.32 5.26 -4.41
CA GLY A 100 15.26 3.89 -4.93
C GLY A 100 14.24 3.75 -6.05
N HIS A 101 13.49 2.67 -6.06
CA HIS A 101 12.39 2.48 -7.01
C HIS A 101 11.09 3.06 -6.44
N LEU A 102 10.35 3.72 -7.30
CA LEU A 102 9.06 4.31 -6.99
C LEU A 102 8.00 3.84 -7.95
N ASN A 103 6.86 3.42 -7.46
CA ASN A 103 5.66 3.35 -8.27
C ASN A 103 4.98 4.71 -8.33
N ILE A 104 4.68 5.13 -9.55
CA ILE A 104 3.81 6.26 -9.83
C ILE A 104 2.45 5.67 -10.20
N LEU A 105 1.50 5.79 -9.26
CA LEU A 105 0.20 5.15 -9.34
C LEU A 105 -0.80 6.04 -10.07
N CYS A 106 -1.47 5.47 -11.07
CA CYS A 106 -2.59 6.07 -11.79
C CYS A 106 -2.36 7.45 -12.42
N PRO A 107 -1.18 7.77 -12.95
CA PRO A 107 -0.93 9.05 -13.62
C PRO A 107 -1.72 9.17 -14.92
N ASN A 108 -1.87 10.39 -15.43
CA ASN A 108 -2.44 10.63 -16.76
C ASN A 108 -1.38 10.51 -17.86
N THR A 109 -0.12 10.80 -17.51
CA THR A 109 1.02 10.79 -18.43
C THR A 109 2.16 9.95 -17.83
N PHE A 110 3.24 9.80 -18.56
CA PHE A 110 4.45 9.15 -18.09
C PHE A 110 5.70 9.93 -18.51
N PHE A 111 6.82 9.64 -17.88
CA PHE A 111 8.15 10.08 -18.30
C PHE A 111 9.09 8.87 -18.42
N THR A 112 10.14 9.03 -19.19
CA THR A 112 11.20 8.01 -19.34
C THR A 112 12.47 8.42 -18.58
N GLY A 113 13.28 7.42 -18.21
CA GLY A 113 14.57 7.64 -17.57
C GLY A 113 14.51 7.60 -16.05
N ILE A 114 15.62 7.99 -15.45
CA ILE A 114 15.86 7.98 -14.01
C ILE A 114 15.48 9.34 -13.42
N ILE A 115 14.94 9.35 -12.23
CA ILE A 115 14.72 10.57 -11.43
C ILE A 115 16.04 10.92 -10.73
N PRO A 116 16.82 11.88 -11.24
CA PRO A 116 18.13 12.21 -10.65
C PRO A 116 18.01 13.03 -9.37
N ASP A 117 16.97 13.86 -9.31
CA ASP A 117 16.65 14.74 -8.17
C ASP A 117 15.12 14.86 -8.05
N ILE A 118 14.64 15.04 -6.84
CA ILE A 118 13.21 15.23 -6.53
C ILE A 118 12.59 16.40 -7.29
N LYS A 119 13.36 17.44 -7.62
CA LYS A 119 12.90 18.61 -8.38
C LYS A 119 12.33 18.23 -9.75
N TYR A 120 12.92 17.27 -10.44
CA TYR A 120 12.40 16.78 -11.73
C TYR A 120 11.05 16.12 -11.58
N LEU A 121 10.90 15.33 -10.51
CA LEU A 121 9.61 14.70 -10.19
C LEU A 121 8.55 15.77 -9.84
N LEU A 122 8.91 16.79 -9.08
CA LEU A 122 8.02 17.90 -8.75
C LEU A 122 7.55 18.67 -9.99
N LEU A 123 8.47 18.97 -10.91
CA LEU A 123 8.13 19.66 -12.17
C LEU A 123 7.18 18.82 -13.03
N TRP A 124 7.38 17.50 -13.07
CA TRP A 124 6.47 16.61 -13.78
C TRP A 124 5.09 16.56 -13.12
N LEU A 125 5.03 16.48 -11.77
CA LEU A 125 3.79 16.42 -11.00
C LEU A 125 2.95 17.70 -11.08
N ILE A 126 3.53 18.84 -11.42
CA ILE A 126 2.78 20.06 -11.72
C ILE A 126 1.78 19.84 -12.87
N ASN A 127 2.15 18.98 -13.83
CA ASN A 127 1.30 18.64 -14.98
C ASN A 127 0.45 17.38 -14.77
N ASP A 128 0.73 16.59 -13.71
CA ASP A 128 -0.01 15.36 -13.38
C ASP A 128 -0.39 15.32 -11.89
N HIS A 129 -1.46 16.04 -11.52
CA HIS A 129 -1.92 16.15 -10.13
C HIS A 129 -2.59 14.89 -9.59
N THR A 130 -2.83 13.88 -10.42
CA THR A 130 -3.55 12.66 -10.02
C THR A 130 -2.61 11.57 -9.54
N ALA A 131 -1.33 11.65 -9.89
CA ALA A 131 -0.33 10.65 -9.55
C ALA A 131 -0.05 10.59 -8.05
N LEU A 132 -0.01 9.38 -7.52
CA LEU A 132 0.46 9.09 -6.15
C LEU A 132 1.77 8.32 -6.22
N LEU A 133 2.64 8.54 -5.24
CA LEU A 133 3.95 7.89 -5.17
C LEU A 133 4.01 6.87 -4.06
N SER A 134 4.56 5.70 -4.36
CA SER A 134 4.84 4.63 -3.41
C SER A 134 6.31 4.21 -3.50
N ILE A 135 6.95 3.99 -2.35
CA ILE A 135 8.31 3.48 -2.29
C ILE A 135 8.28 1.95 -2.43
N ASN A 136 9.01 1.43 -3.42
CA ASN A 136 9.07 -0.01 -3.69
C ASN A 136 10.28 -0.65 -3.01
N HIS A 137 10.11 -1.89 -2.50
CA HIS A 137 11.17 -2.76 -1.96
C HIS A 137 12.40 -2.00 -1.43
N PRO A 138 12.23 -1.16 -0.39
CA PRO A 138 13.21 -0.18 0.05
C PRO A 138 14.46 -0.86 0.63
N LYS A 139 15.60 -0.69 -0.03
CA LYS A 139 16.88 -1.15 0.52
C LYS A 139 17.27 -0.33 1.76
N ASN A 140 17.90 -0.97 2.75
CA ASN A 140 18.37 -0.29 3.96
C ASN A 140 19.24 0.93 3.68
N SER A 141 20.14 0.83 2.69
CA SER A 141 21.02 1.93 2.29
C SER A 141 20.26 3.13 1.73
N ILE A 142 19.11 2.90 1.10
CA ILE A 142 18.23 3.94 0.57
C ILE A 142 17.40 4.55 1.70
N ALA A 143 16.69 3.73 2.47
CA ALA A 143 15.85 4.22 3.58
C ALA A 143 16.63 5.09 4.58
N LYS A 144 17.90 4.75 4.86
CA LYS A 144 18.78 5.56 5.72
C LYS A 144 19.09 6.94 5.13
N LYS A 145 19.23 7.05 3.80
CA LYS A 145 19.61 8.30 3.11
C LYS A 145 18.43 9.23 2.81
N ILE A 146 17.20 8.72 2.80
CA ILE A 146 16.03 9.55 2.57
C ILE A 146 15.89 10.53 3.74
N GLU A 147 15.98 11.83 3.44
CA GLU A 147 15.78 12.90 4.40
C GLU A 147 14.33 13.40 4.33
N PHE A 148 13.76 13.69 5.50
CA PHE A 148 12.41 14.24 5.58
C PHE A 148 12.37 15.66 5.04
N THR A 149 11.42 15.91 4.15
CA THR A 149 10.98 17.25 3.79
C THR A 149 9.45 17.28 3.72
N PRO A 150 8.79 18.40 4.10
CA PRO A 150 7.34 18.52 4.01
C PRO A 150 6.78 18.30 2.59
N ILE A 151 7.58 18.62 1.57
CA ILE A 151 7.20 18.42 0.17
C ILE A 151 7.21 16.93 -0.15
N LEU A 152 8.27 16.23 0.21
CA LEU A 152 8.40 14.81 -0.06
C LEU A 152 7.35 14.00 0.71
N ASP A 153 7.05 14.36 1.96
CA ASP A 153 5.98 13.74 2.74
C ASP A 153 4.60 13.86 2.09
N LYS A 154 4.30 15.02 1.47
CA LYS A 154 3.03 15.22 0.75
C LYS A 154 2.91 14.39 -0.53
N LEU A 155 4.02 14.03 -1.16
CA LEU A 155 4.05 13.28 -2.41
C LEU A 155 3.96 11.77 -2.18
N LEU A 156 4.60 11.27 -1.14
CA LEU A 156 4.65 9.85 -0.83
C LEU A 156 3.41 9.43 -0.04
N CYS A 157 2.66 8.45 -0.54
CA CYS A 157 1.46 7.96 0.13
C CYS A 157 1.69 6.62 0.85
N SER A 158 2.61 5.79 0.37
CA SER A 158 2.81 4.43 0.87
C SER A 158 4.23 3.91 0.65
N ILE A 159 4.53 2.79 1.30
CA ILE A 159 5.78 2.05 1.17
C ILE A 159 5.50 0.55 1.24
N GLU A 160 6.20 -0.24 0.46
CA GLU A 160 6.15 -1.69 0.56
C GLU A 160 6.80 -2.16 1.87
N VAL A 161 6.01 -2.82 2.72
CA VAL A 161 6.47 -3.53 3.91
C VAL A 161 6.64 -5.02 3.66
N GLY A 162 6.07 -5.54 2.57
CA GLY A 162 6.30 -6.87 2.04
C GLY A 162 6.29 -6.84 0.52
N ASN A 163 7.33 -7.41 -0.11
CA ASN A 163 7.42 -7.49 -1.57
C ASN A 163 7.83 -8.90 -1.98
N GLY A 164 7.27 -9.35 -3.10
CA GLY A 164 7.55 -10.65 -3.70
C GLY A 164 6.49 -11.71 -3.42
N ILE A 165 6.81 -12.95 -3.76
CA ILE A 165 5.88 -14.10 -3.71
C ILE A 165 6.41 -15.13 -2.71
N PRO A 166 5.78 -15.26 -1.52
CA PRO A 166 6.13 -16.32 -0.59
C PRO A 166 6.00 -17.72 -1.22
N PRO A 167 6.85 -18.70 -0.88
CA PRO A 167 8.03 -18.57 -0.04
C PRO A 167 9.31 -18.23 -0.81
N SER A 168 9.27 -18.09 -2.15
CA SER A 168 10.47 -18.14 -3.00
C SER A 168 11.24 -16.81 -3.10
N THR A 169 10.52 -15.67 -3.18
CA THR A 169 11.12 -14.34 -3.46
C THR A 169 10.62 -13.25 -2.52
N TYR A 170 10.13 -13.64 -1.35
CA TYR A 170 9.49 -12.73 -0.43
C TYR A 170 10.48 -12.05 0.54
N THR A 171 10.33 -10.75 0.71
CA THR A 171 11.14 -9.94 1.64
C THR A 171 10.26 -8.96 2.42
N ARG A 172 10.48 -8.89 3.75
CA ARG A 172 9.85 -7.89 4.63
C ARG A 172 10.77 -6.68 4.79
N TYR A 173 10.15 -5.50 4.86
CA TYR A 173 10.80 -4.19 4.99
C TYR A 173 10.29 -3.39 6.21
N ASP A 174 9.83 -4.08 7.24
CA ASP A 174 9.26 -3.46 8.46
C ASP A 174 10.22 -2.42 9.08
N SER A 175 11.51 -2.75 9.17
CA SER A 175 12.51 -1.84 9.76
C SER A 175 12.72 -0.57 8.93
N GLN A 176 12.64 -0.66 7.60
CA GLN A 176 12.73 0.51 6.70
C GLN A 176 11.49 1.39 6.84
N PHE A 177 10.32 0.78 6.93
CA PHE A 177 9.06 1.47 7.18
C PHE A 177 9.11 2.24 8.50
N PHE A 178 9.43 1.58 9.61
CA PHE A 178 9.54 2.24 10.92
C PHE A 178 10.59 3.36 10.93
N SER A 179 11.74 3.14 10.28
CA SER A 179 12.77 4.16 10.15
C SER A 179 12.30 5.43 9.42
N LEU A 180 11.44 5.29 8.40
CA LEU A 180 10.87 6.46 7.71
C LEU A 180 9.77 7.14 8.53
N LEU A 181 8.94 6.37 9.25
CA LEU A 181 7.97 6.93 10.19
C LEU A 181 8.66 7.74 11.29
N ASP A 182 9.77 7.24 11.84
CA ASP A 182 10.57 7.94 12.86
C ASP A 182 11.19 9.26 12.36
N LYS A 183 11.41 9.36 11.04
CA LYS A 183 11.85 10.60 10.39
C LYS A 183 10.70 11.61 10.17
N GLY A 184 9.45 11.22 10.46
CA GLY A 184 8.27 12.06 10.33
C GLY A 184 7.44 11.83 9.06
N PHE A 185 7.82 10.90 8.18
CA PHE A 185 7.03 10.58 7.00
C PHE A 185 5.69 9.93 7.36
N LYS A 186 4.64 10.35 6.65
CA LYS A 186 3.28 9.80 6.80
C LYS A 186 2.98 8.81 5.69
N LEU A 187 3.48 7.58 5.84
CA LEU A 187 3.36 6.51 4.84
C LEU A 187 2.35 5.45 5.27
N GLY A 188 1.57 4.93 4.32
CA GLY A 188 0.75 3.73 4.51
C GLY A 188 1.55 2.46 4.27
N ALA A 189 1.23 1.38 4.98
CA ALA A 189 1.85 0.08 4.79
C ALA A 189 1.16 -0.69 3.67
N ILE A 190 1.91 -1.12 2.66
CA ILE A 190 1.42 -1.96 1.57
C ILE A 190 2.27 -3.22 1.42
N ASN A 191 1.64 -4.28 0.92
CA ASN A 191 2.33 -5.44 0.37
C ASN A 191 2.14 -5.48 -1.14
N SER A 192 3.10 -6.08 -1.84
CA SER A 192 3.07 -6.21 -3.28
C SER A 192 3.82 -7.44 -3.77
N GLN A 193 3.56 -7.88 -4.99
CA GLN A 193 4.15 -9.11 -5.52
C GLN A 193 5.29 -8.89 -6.50
N ASP A 194 5.36 -7.69 -7.12
CA ASP A 194 6.40 -7.38 -8.11
C ASP A 194 6.48 -8.47 -9.20
N ASN A 195 5.31 -8.87 -9.71
CA ASN A 195 5.16 -10.02 -10.59
C ASN A 195 5.92 -9.83 -11.91
N HIS A 196 6.71 -10.83 -12.28
CA HIS A 196 7.41 -10.91 -13.58
C HIS A 196 7.00 -12.14 -14.39
N LYS A 197 6.03 -12.91 -13.89
CA LYS A 197 5.45 -14.10 -14.53
C LYS A 197 3.94 -13.98 -14.48
N LEU A 198 3.24 -14.93 -15.12
CA LEU A 198 1.79 -15.05 -14.98
C LEU A 198 1.46 -15.72 -13.64
N ASN A 199 1.47 -14.95 -12.57
CA ASN A 199 1.29 -15.43 -11.20
C ASN A 199 0.68 -14.37 -10.26
N GLN A 200 -0.04 -13.39 -10.82
CA GLN A 200 -0.70 -12.34 -10.05
C GLN A 200 -1.80 -12.94 -9.16
N GLY A 201 -1.60 -12.89 -7.85
CA GLY A 201 -2.55 -13.44 -6.89
C GLY A 201 -2.42 -14.95 -6.61
N ASP A 202 -1.41 -15.64 -7.15
CA ASP A 202 -1.07 -17.04 -6.74
C ASP A 202 -0.65 -17.08 -5.27
N SER A 203 -0.23 -15.96 -4.72
CA SER A 203 0.07 -15.76 -3.32
C SER A 203 -0.82 -14.67 -2.74
N GLU A 204 -1.06 -14.73 -1.42
CA GLU A 204 -1.88 -13.75 -0.72
C GLU A 204 -1.06 -12.58 -0.13
N ASN A 205 0.13 -12.30 -0.66
CA ASN A 205 0.91 -11.10 -0.34
C ASN A 205 0.28 -9.90 -1.02
N LEU A 206 -0.65 -9.21 -0.34
CA LEU A 206 -1.60 -8.26 -0.91
C LEU A 206 -1.66 -6.95 -0.11
N THR A 207 -2.15 -5.93 -0.76
CA THR A 207 -2.64 -4.70 -0.12
C THR A 207 -4.16 -4.77 -0.01
N CYS A 208 -4.68 -4.51 1.19
CA CYS A 208 -6.11 -4.27 1.38
C CYS A 208 -6.40 -2.77 1.36
N VAL A 209 -7.40 -2.38 0.57
CA VAL A 209 -7.96 -1.03 0.49
C VAL A 209 -9.30 -0.99 1.20
N ILE A 210 -9.48 -0.05 2.13
CA ILE A 210 -10.73 0.14 2.87
C ILE A 210 -11.50 1.31 2.29
N SER A 211 -12.67 1.03 1.71
CA SER A 211 -13.49 2.04 1.04
C SER A 211 -14.97 1.62 1.00
N HIS A 212 -15.88 2.55 0.75
CA HIS A 212 -17.31 2.24 0.56
C HIS A 212 -17.64 1.65 -0.80
N LYS A 213 -16.80 1.86 -1.81
CA LYS A 213 -16.89 1.30 -3.16
C LYS A 213 -15.50 1.22 -3.80
N LEU A 214 -15.35 0.38 -4.82
CA LEU A 214 -14.12 0.24 -5.58
C LEU A 214 -14.25 0.93 -6.94
N ASN A 215 -13.47 1.99 -7.14
CA ASN A 215 -13.18 2.63 -8.42
C ASN A 215 -11.87 3.42 -8.30
N LYS A 216 -11.35 3.94 -9.44
CA LYS A 216 -10.09 4.69 -9.47
C LYS A 216 -10.02 5.77 -8.39
N ASN A 217 -11.04 6.62 -8.26
CA ASN A 217 -11.00 7.76 -7.34
C ASN A 217 -11.00 7.31 -5.88
N THR A 218 -11.86 6.37 -5.50
CA THR A 218 -11.94 5.89 -4.12
C THR A 218 -10.72 5.06 -3.72
N LEU A 219 -10.08 4.35 -4.66
CA LEU A 219 -8.81 3.68 -4.43
C LEU A 219 -7.70 4.71 -4.18
N LEU A 220 -7.56 5.72 -5.05
CA LEU A 220 -6.57 6.79 -4.87
C LEU A 220 -6.79 7.56 -3.56
N ASP A 221 -8.05 7.85 -3.21
CA ASP A 221 -8.38 8.50 -1.93
C ASP A 221 -7.96 7.63 -0.73
N ALA A 222 -8.16 6.32 -0.81
CA ALA A 222 -7.74 5.40 0.24
C ALA A 222 -6.21 5.36 0.37
N PHE A 223 -5.46 5.29 -0.73
CA PHE A 223 -4.00 5.39 -0.70
C PHE A 223 -3.53 6.73 -0.13
N LYS A 224 -4.09 7.85 -0.60
CA LYS A 224 -3.75 9.20 -0.13
C LYS A 224 -4.01 9.40 1.36
N ASN A 225 -5.11 8.84 1.87
CA ASN A 225 -5.48 8.90 3.28
C ASN A 225 -4.95 7.72 4.09
N ARG A 226 -4.21 6.80 3.48
CA ARG A 226 -3.63 5.60 4.12
C ARG A 226 -4.69 4.71 4.79
N HIS A 227 -5.91 4.69 4.24
CA HIS A 227 -6.97 3.73 4.59
C HIS A 227 -6.68 2.39 3.89
N ILE A 228 -5.48 1.90 4.12
CA ILE A 228 -4.90 0.70 3.53
C ILE A 228 -4.12 -0.06 4.60
N PHE A 229 -3.94 -1.35 4.39
CA PHE A 229 -3.04 -2.15 5.21
C PHE A 229 -2.39 -3.27 4.39
N SER A 230 -1.20 -3.69 4.81
CA SER A 230 -0.52 -4.84 4.22
C SER A 230 -1.06 -6.14 4.82
N THR A 231 -1.24 -7.18 4.00
CA THR A 231 -1.76 -8.47 4.46
C THR A 231 -1.19 -9.63 3.65
N GLU A 232 -1.07 -10.78 4.30
CA GLU A 232 -0.77 -12.07 3.70
C GLU A 232 -1.99 -13.01 3.72
N SER A 233 -3.20 -12.42 3.90
CA SER A 233 -4.48 -13.13 3.81
C SER A 233 -5.51 -12.26 3.10
N LYS A 234 -6.16 -12.80 2.07
CA LYS A 234 -7.23 -12.12 1.33
C LYS A 234 -8.59 -12.13 2.05
N THR A 235 -8.66 -12.71 3.23
CA THR A 235 -9.87 -12.76 4.06
C THR A 235 -9.75 -11.97 5.35
N LEU A 236 -8.53 -11.50 5.69
CA LEU A 236 -8.29 -10.72 6.89
C LEU A 236 -8.81 -9.30 6.74
N LYS A 237 -9.73 -8.91 7.59
CA LYS A 237 -10.23 -7.53 7.74
C LYS A 237 -9.69 -6.92 9.01
N MET A 238 -9.22 -5.68 8.95
CA MET A 238 -8.62 -5.00 10.09
C MET A 238 -9.13 -3.56 10.18
N LEU A 239 -9.55 -3.15 11.37
CA LEU A 239 -9.78 -1.75 11.73
C LEU A 239 -8.88 -1.41 12.93
N PHE A 240 -8.14 -0.34 12.78
CA PHE A 240 -7.28 0.18 13.82
C PHE A 240 -7.57 1.66 14.02
N SER A 241 -7.79 2.06 15.27
CA SER A 241 -8.00 3.47 15.63
C SER A 241 -7.32 3.83 16.96
N LEU A 242 -6.97 5.12 17.08
CA LEU A 242 -6.50 5.73 18.32
C LEU A 242 -7.54 6.79 18.73
N ASN A 243 -8.14 6.63 19.90
CA ASN A 243 -9.34 7.35 20.32
C ASN A 243 -10.40 7.22 19.20
N SER A 244 -10.76 8.31 18.52
CA SER A 244 -11.69 8.30 17.38
C SER A 244 -10.99 8.40 15.99
N THR A 245 -9.66 8.50 15.96
CA THR A 245 -8.89 8.66 14.71
C THR A 245 -8.58 7.31 14.10
N PHE A 246 -9.03 7.12 12.87
CA PHE A 246 -8.81 5.89 12.10
C PHE A 246 -7.37 5.82 11.54
N MET A 247 -6.87 4.60 11.26
CA MET A 247 -5.54 4.38 10.64
C MET A 247 -5.35 5.28 9.42
N GLY A 248 -4.14 5.81 9.25
CA GLY A 248 -3.77 6.80 8.23
C GLY A 248 -3.96 8.25 8.70
N GLY A 249 -4.75 8.49 9.74
CA GLY A 249 -5.04 9.81 10.27
C GLY A 249 -3.96 10.37 11.18
N THR A 250 -4.12 11.65 11.53
CA THR A 250 -3.29 12.34 12.54
C THR A 250 -4.21 12.88 13.62
N ILE A 251 -3.83 12.69 14.87
CA ILE A 251 -4.52 13.22 16.05
C ILE A 251 -3.59 14.12 16.84
N THR A 252 -4.12 15.18 17.43
CA THR A 252 -3.43 15.97 18.46
C THR A 252 -3.98 15.56 19.82
N VAL A 253 -3.10 15.29 20.78
CA VAL A 253 -3.42 14.87 22.12
C VAL A 253 -2.68 15.72 23.16
N ASP A 254 -3.32 15.95 24.29
CA ASP A 254 -2.68 16.58 25.45
C ASP A 254 -1.66 15.62 26.04
N SER A 255 -0.46 16.14 26.34
CA SER A 255 0.67 15.37 26.88
C SER A 255 0.39 14.70 28.25
N SER A 256 -0.62 15.16 28.97
CA SER A 256 -1.05 14.62 30.26
C SER A 256 -2.24 13.63 30.14
N SER A 257 -2.71 13.36 28.92
CA SER A 257 -3.90 12.56 28.70
C SER A 257 -3.62 11.04 28.58
N LYS A 258 -4.69 10.26 28.63
CA LYS A 258 -4.68 8.85 28.23
C LYS A 258 -5.12 8.71 26.78
N ILE A 259 -4.52 7.75 26.10
CA ILE A 259 -4.91 7.33 24.75
C ILE A 259 -5.45 5.91 24.78
N SER A 260 -6.43 5.66 23.91
CA SER A 260 -7.06 4.36 23.74
C SER A 260 -6.83 3.87 22.32
N LEU A 261 -6.09 2.78 22.19
CA LEU A 261 -5.85 2.07 20.94
C LEU A 261 -6.90 0.97 20.80
N TYR A 262 -7.70 1.04 19.75
CA TYR A 262 -8.71 0.03 19.43
C TYR A 262 -8.29 -0.74 18.17
N LEU A 263 -8.31 -2.07 18.28
CA LEU A 263 -8.12 -2.98 17.15
C LEU A 263 -9.33 -3.91 17.05
N GLN A 264 -9.88 -4.00 15.85
CA GLN A 264 -10.78 -5.08 15.47
C GLN A 264 -10.20 -5.77 14.25
N VAL A 265 -10.03 -7.08 14.34
CA VAL A 265 -9.52 -7.92 13.25
C VAL A 265 -10.33 -9.20 13.18
N GLU A 266 -10.66 -9.62 11.96
CA GLU A 266 -11.31 -10.91 11.68
C GLU A 266 -10.68 -11.56 10.46
N ASP A 267 -10.57 -12.88 10.46
CA ASP A 267 -10.21 -13.70 9.31
C ASP A 267 -11.05 -14.99 9.33
N ASN A 268 -11.82 -15.21 8.26
CA ASN A 268 -12.77 -16.33 8.19
C ASN A 268 -12.11 -17.69 7.96
N ILE A 269 -10.84 -17.69 7.52
CA ILE A 269 -10.10 -18.91 7.17
C ILE A 269 -9.04 -19.22 8.23
N ASN A 270 -8.26 -18.21 8.60
CA ASN A 270 -7.12 -18.37 9.50
C ASN A 270 -7.46 -17.85 10.90
N LYS A 271 -6.94 -18.48 11.92
CA LYS A 271 -7.07 -17.95 13.28
C LYS A 271 -5.97 -16.95 13.58
N ILE A 272 -6.31 -15.91 14.30
CA ILE A 272 -5.39 -14.91 14.83
C ILE A 272 -4.64 -15.55 15.98
N SER A 273 -3.31 -15.58 15.90
CA SER A 273 -2.43 -16.17 16.91
C SER A 273 -1.81 -15.14 17.85
N LYS A 274 -1.54 -13.95 17.32
CA LYS A 274 -0.87 -12.88 18.08
C LYS A 274 -1.23 -11.50 17.53
N VAL A 275 -1.28 -10.52 18.43
CA VAL A 275 -1.45 -9.10 18.10
C VAL A 275 -0.36 -8.30 18.80
N GLN A 276 0.20 -7.32 18.11
CA GLN A 276 1.17 -6.37 18.66
C GLN A 276 0.75 -4.94 18.33
N PHE A 277 0.91 -4.03 19.30
CA PHE A 277 0.90 -2.58 19.06
C PHE A 277 2.34 -2.07 19.11
N LEU A 278 2.74 -1.37 18.07
CA LEU A 278 4.09 -0.85 17.90
C LEU A 278 4.09 0.68 17.80
N THR A 279 5.20 1.27 18.18
CA THR A 279 5.47 2.70 18.09
C THR A 279 6.92 2.93 17.66
N ASN A 280 7.42 4.15 17.77
CA ASN A 280 8.75 4.60 17.35
C ASN A 280 9.84 3.56 17.61
N LEU A 281 10.77 3.46 16.66
CA LEU A 281 11.83 2.45 16.60
C LEU A 281 11.33 1.00 16.44
N GLY A 282 10.06 0.82 16.08
CA GLY A 282 9.43 -0.51 16.04
C GLY A 282 9.25 -1.15 17.42
N LYS A 283 9.25 -0.33 18.49
CA LYS A 283 9.08 -0.81 19.86
C LYS A 283 7.68 -1.38 20.06
N ILE A 284 7.61 -2.61 20.55
CA ILE A 284 6.36 -3.25 20.96
C ILE A 284 5.95 -2.66 22.32
N ILE A 285 4.81 -1.98 22.37
CA ILE A 285 4.24 -1.40 23.60
C ILE A 285 3.19 -2.29 24.24
N LYS A 286 2.61 -3.19 23.47
CA LYS A 286 1.69 -4.22 23.93
C LYS A 286 1.72 -5.42 23.02
N GLU A 287 1.74 -6.60 23.58
CA GLU A 287 1.65 -7.87 22.86
C GLU A 287 0.61 -8.77 23.53
N ILE A 288 -0.23 -9.42 22.73
CA ILE A 288 -1.20 -10.43 23.13
C ILE A 288 -0.87 -11.69 22.31
N LYS A 289 -0.55 -12.78 22.99
CA LYS A 289 -0.19 -14.08 22.43
C LYS A 289 -1.26 -15.13 22.68
N ASP A 290 -1.11 -16.27 22.07
CA ASP A 290 -1.91 -17.47 22.28
C ASP A 290 -3.41 -17.22 22.06
N ILE A 291 -3.71 -16.45 20.99
CA ILE A 291 -5.07 -16.04 20.63
C ILE A 291 -5.67 -17.13 19.82
N ASP A 292 -6.15 -18.01 19.75
CA ASP A 292 -6.70 -19.01 18.81
C ASP A 292 -8.15 -18.67 18.35
N LEU A 293 -8.38 -17.46 17.85
CA LEU A 293 -9.70 -16.93 17.49
C LEU A 293 -9.73 -16.39 16.04
N HIS A 294 -10.88 -16.50 15.38
CA HIS A 294 -11.14 -15.90 14.07
C HIS A 294 -11.50 -14.40 14.13
N ASN A 295 -11.94 -13.92 15.27
CA ASN A 295 -12.34 -12.53 15.49
C ASN A 295 -11.79 -12.04 16.82
N VAL A 296 -11.10 -10.90 16.79
CA VAL A 296 -10.53 -10.26 17.97
C VAL A 296 -10.92 -8.79 17.99
N LYS A 297 -11.44 -8.37 19.14
CA LYS A 297 -11.62 -6.95 19.46
C LYS A 297 -10.83 -6.66 20.72
N TYR A 298 -9.94 -5.67 20.64
CA TYR A 298 -9.07 -5.35 21.75
C TYR A 298 -8.93 -3.84 21.93
N ILE A 299 -9.00 -3.41 23.17
CA ILE A 299 -8.76 -2.02 23.57
C ILE A 299 -7.53 -2.01 24.49
N PHE A 300 -6.59 -1.13 24.19
CA PHE A 300 -5.41 -0.90 24.99
C PHE A 300 -5.30 0.57 25.35
N GLU A 301 -5.49 0.86 26.63
CA GLU A 301 -5.34 2.20 27.19
C GLU A 301 -3.97 2.38 27.80
N LYS A 302 -3.38 3.55 27.61
CA LYS A 302 -2.09 3.92 28.19
C LYS A 302 -1.98 5.44 28.38
N GLU A 303 -1.08 5.84 29.27
CA GLU A 303 -0.65 7.22 29.38
C GLU A 303 0.14 7.64 28.13
N VAL A 304 0.01 8.89 27.73
CA VAL A 304 0.79 9.49 26.64
C VAL A 304 2.28 9.47 26.96
N SER A 305 3.08 9.27 25.93
CA SER A 305 4.53 9.43 25.98
C SER A 305 4.99 10.28 24.79
N LEU A 306 5.61 11.41 25.03
CA LEU A 306 6.00 12.39 24.01
C LEU A 306 6.95 11.84 22.93
N ASN A 307 7.56 10.69 23.18
CA ASN A 307 8.44 10.02 22.22
C ASN A 307 7.69 9.06 21.29
N GLU A 308 6.36 8.96 21.41
CA GLU A 308 5.52 8.05 20.62
C GLU A 308 4.72 8.85 19.58
N THR A 309 5.31 9.11 18.43
CA THR A 309 4.73 9.96 17.38
C THR A 309 3.86 9.22 16.36
N TRP A 310 3.84 7.90 16.42
CA TRP A 310 3.01 7.05 15.58
C TRP A 310 2.71 5.71 16.26
N PHE A 311 1.60 5.09 15.86
CA PHE A 311 1.20 3.77 16.31
C PHE A 311 0.77 2.90 15.13
N VAL A 312 1.15 1.62 15.17
CA VAL A 312 0.83 0.59 14.19
C VAL A 312 0.34 -0.65 14.92
N ALA A 313 -0.68 -1.32 14.39
CA ALA A 313 -1.09 -2.65 14.80
C ALA A 313 -0.52 -3.71 13.84
N LYS A 314 0.11 -4.76 14.39
CA LYS A 314 0.59 -5.91 13.65
C LYS A 314 -0.11 -7.17 14.13
N VAL A 315 -0.63 -7.97 13.21
CA VAL A 315 -1.42 -9.17 13.46
C VAL A 315 -0.72 -10.35 12.85
N TYR A 316 -0.66 -11.45 13.57
CA TYR A 316 -0.10 -12.72 13.12
C TYR A 316 -1.19 -13.79 13.11
N LEU A 317 -1.17 -14.62 12.09
CA LEU A 317 -2.06 -15.75 11.91
C LEU A 317 -1.37 -17.07 12.29
N ASN A 318 -2.14 -18.10 12.55
CA ASN A 318 -1.64 -19.41 12.97
C ASN A 318 -0.84 -20.17 11.90
N ASN A 319 -0.87 -19.71 10.64
CA ASN A 319 -0.10 -20.24 9.51
C ASN A 319 1.16 -19.43 9.20
N ASN A 320 1.67 -18.67 10.16
CA ASN A 320 2.82 -17.74 10.04
C ASN A 320 2.62 -16.56 9.07
N LYS A 321 1.41 -16.31 8.61
CA LYS A 321 1.07 -15.12 7.84
C LYS A 321 0.90 -13.93 8.77
N GLU A 322 1.07 -12.72 8.21
CA GLU A 322 0.94 -11.50 8.99
C GLU A 322 0.23 -10.39 8.23
N ALA A 323 -0.26 -9.41 9.00
CA ALA A 323 -0.80 -8.16 8.47
C ALA A 323 -0.34 -6.98 9.34
N MET A 324 -0.21 -5.80 8.71
CA MET A 324 0.23 -4.58 9.38
C MET A 324 -0.64 -3.41 8.94
N SER A 325 -1.21 -2.68 9.90
CA SER A 325 -2.01 -1.48 9.65
C SER A 325 -1.17 -0.35 9.09
N SER A 326 -1.79 0.59 8.38
CA SER A 326 -1.21 1.92 8.25
C SER A 326 -1.15 2.59 9.62
N PRO A 327 -0.21 3.55 9.82
CA PRO A 327 -0.01 4.20 11.10
C PRO A 327 -1.15 5.17 11.46
N ILE A 328 -1.28 5.48 12.74
CA ILE A 328 -1.94 6.68 13.23
C ILE A 328 -0.84 7.58 13.80
N PHE A 329 -0.83 8.83 13.35
CA PHE A 329 0.20 9.83 13.72
C PHE A 329 -0.30 10.68 14.87
N VAL A 330 0.62 11.04 15.78
CA VAL A 330 0.29 11.80 16.99
C VAL A 330 1.12 13.08 17.03
N ASN A 331 0.43 14.20 17.20
CA ASN A 331 1.01 15.48 17.61
C ASN A 331 0.67 15.73 19.08
N TYR A 332 1.52 16.43 19.79
CA TYR A 332 1.33 16.78 21.21
C TYR A 332 1.13 18.28 21.38
N GLU A 333 0.21 18.64 22.28
CA GLU A 333 0.01 20.00 22.81
C GLU A 333 0.65 20.16 24.17
#